data_0a6cefeb0f26990524e36347501233cc
#
_entry.id   0a6cefeb0f26990524e36347501233cc
#
_cell.length_a   1.000
_cell.length_b   1.000
_cell.length_c   1.000
_cell.angle_alpha   90.00
_cell.angle_beta   90.00
_cell.angle_gamma   90.00
#
_symmetry.space_group_name_H-M   'P 1'
#
loop_
_entity.id
_entity.type
_entity.pdbx_description
1 polymer ?
#
loop_
_entity_poly.entity_id
_entity_poly.type
_entity_poly.pdbx_seq_one_letter_code
_entity_poly.pdbx_strand_id
1 'polypeptide(L)'
;MAIERTFSMIKPDATRRNLTGAITKMFEDAGLKVVASKRVWMSRRQAEGFYAVHRGRPFFDELCEFMSSGPTVVQVLEGENAIARNREIMGATNPANAAEGTIRKLFALSIGENSVHGSDAPETAAEEIRYWFSETEIVG
;
A
#
# COMPACT_ATOMS: atom_id res chain seq x y z
N MET A 1 -9.70 13.06 18.38
CA MET A 1 -8.63 12.16 17.93
C MET A 1 -9.22 10.79 17.69
N ALA A 2 -9.38 10.48 16.43
CA ALA A 2 -10.00 9.21 16.06
C ALA A 2 -8.90 8.19 15.71
N ILE A 3 -9.01 7.01 16.31
CA ILE A 3 -8.22 5.87 15.89
C ILE A 3 -8.89 5.34 14.64
N GLU A 4 -8.11 5.17 13.59
CA GLU A 4 -8.62 4.73 12.31
C GLU A 4 -7.71 3.68 11.70
N ARG A 5 -8.25 2.89 10.78
CA ARG A 5 -7.50 1.88 10.04
C ARG A 5 -7.38 2.29 8.59
N THR A 6 -6.23 1.99 7.99
CA THR A 6 -6.01 2.21 6.57
C THR A 6 -5.39 0.97 5.95
N PHE A 7 -5.60 0.81 4.65
CA PHE A 7 -4.99 -0.29 3.90
C PHE A 7 -3.67 0.17 3.30
N SER A 8 -2.68 -0.69 3.34
CA SER A 8 -1.35 -0.43 2.79
C SER A 8 -0.87 -1.63 2.00
N MET A 9 -0.15 -1.37 0.90
CA MET A 9 0.56 -2.41 0.17
C MET A 9 2.01 -2.03 -0.02
N ILE A 10 2.88 -3.05 0.03
CA ILE A 10 4.27 -2.94 -0.40
C ILE A 10 4.34 -3.70 -1.71
N LYS A 11 4.61 -2.98 -2.80
CA LYS A 11 4.47 -3.46 -4.17
C LYS A 11 5.63 -4.34 -4.61
N PRO A 12 5.49 -5.08 -5.73
CA PRO A 12 6.54 -6.00 -6.20
C PRO A 12 7.92 -5.36 -6.41
N ASP A 13 7.99 -4.09 -6.81
CA ASP A 13 9.29 -3.43 -6.99
C ASP A 13 10.08 -3.31 -5.67
N ALA A 14 9.37 -3.18 -4.56
CA ALA A 14 10.00 -3.10 -3.24
C ALA A 14 10.25 -4.50 -2.64
N THR A 15 9.30 -5.43 -2.77
CA THR A 15 9.48 -6.77 -2.21
C THR A 15 10.64 -7.50 -2.87
N ARG A 16 10.81 -7.36 -4.19
CA ARG A 16 11.93 -8.02 -4.89
C ARG A 16 13.29 -7.46 -4.48
N ARG A 17 13.33 -6.24 -3.97
CA ARG A 17 14.56 -5.63 -3.45
C ARG A 17 14.74 -5.83 -1.95
N ASN A 18 13.87 -6.66 -1.35
CA ASN A 18 13.91 -7.00 0.07
C ASN A 18 13.74 -5.79 0.99
N LEU A 19 12.80 -4.90 0.64
CA LEU A 19 12.55 -3.66 1.40
C LEU A 19 11.35 -3.72 2.33
N THR A 20 10.68 -4.87 2.43
CA THR A 20 9.47 -5.03 3.27
C THR A 20 9.72 -4.58 4.71
N GLY A 21 10.81 -5.04 5.32
CA GLY A 21 11.14 -4.69 6.71
C GLY A 21 11.47 -3.23 6.89
N ALA A 22 12.26 -2.66 5.97
CA ALA A 22 12.63 -1.25 6.04
C ALA A 22 11.40 -0.34 5.94
N ILE A 23 10.47 -0.66 5.04
CA ILE A 23 9.25 0.11 4.85
C ILE A 23 8.32 -0.05 6.06
N THR A 24 8.13 -1.29 6.55
CA THR A 24 7.29 -1.56 7.73
C THR A 24 7.82 -0.84 8.96
N LYS A 25 9.14 -0.78 9.13
CA LYS A 25 9.77 -0.03 10.21
C LYS A 25 9.38 1.45 10.17
N MET A 26 9.30 2.04 8.99
CA MET A 26 8.91 3.45 8.86
C MET A 26 7.49 3.69 9.34
N PHE A 27 6.57 2.77 9.08
CA PHE A 27 5.21 2.87 9.60
C PHE A 27 5.20 2.81 11.13
N GLU A 28 5.93 1.85 11.69
CA GLU A 28 5.96 1.65 13.14
C GLU A 28 6.65 2.81 13.85
N ASP A 29 7.75 3.32 13.30
CA ASP A 29 8.45 4.49 13.84
C ASP A 29 7.56 5.74 13.86
N ALA A 30 6.62 5.82 12.93
CA ALA A 30 5.69 6.94 12.85
C ALA A 30 4.46 6.77 13.76
N GLY A 31 4.38 5.68 14.53
CA GLY A 31 3.31 5.42 15.45
C GLY A 31 2.12 4.66 14.87
N LEU A 32 2.26 4.12 13.66
CA LEU A 32 1.22 3.26 13.08
C LEU A 32 1.46 1.81 13.46
N LYS A 33 0.41 1.12 13.88
CA LYS A 33 0.48 -0.27 14.29
C LYS A 33 0.03 -1.16 13.15
N VAL A 34 0.81 -2.20 12.85
CA VAL A 34 0.41 -3.20 11.87
C VAL A 34 -0.50 -4.20 12.56
N VAL A 35 -1.79 -4.19 12.23
CA VAL A 35 -2.78 -5.06 12.87
C VAL A 35 -3.21 -6.22 11.98
N ALA A 36 -2.73 -6.27 10.75
CA ALA A 36 -2.86 -7.41 9.85
C ALA A 36 -1.79 -7.30 8.77
N SER A 37 -1.24 -8.42 8.34
CA SER A 37 -0.21 -8.45 7.31
C SER A 37 -0.18 -9.82 6.65
N LYS A 38 -0.11 -9.86 5.33
CA LYS A 38 0.14 -11.10 4.59
C LYS A 38 0.96 -10.82 3.34
N ARG A 39 1.80 -11.79 3.00
CA ARG A 39 2.53 -11.78 1.74
C ARG A 39 1.74 -12.60 0.73
N VAL A 40 1.34 -11.97 -0.36
CA VAL A 40 0.54 -12.62 -1.40
C VAL A 40 1.20 -12.43 -2.76
N TRP A 41 0.97 -13.37 -3.66
CA TRP A 41 1.29 -13.19 -5.07
C TRP A 41 -0.06 -13.14 -5.77
N MET A 42 -0.54 -11.94 -6.02
CA MET A 42 -1.87 -11.81 -6.60
C MET A 42 -1.90 -12.27 -8.05
N SER A 43 -3.01 -12.90 -8.43
CA SER A 43 -3.26 -13.23 -9.83
C SER A 43 -3.60 -11.97 -10.60
N ARG A 44 -3.50 -12.02 -11.92
CA ARG A 44 -3.96 -10.94 -12.79
C ARG A 44 -5.42 -10.58 -12.46
N ARG A 45 -6.25 -11.59 -12.26
CA ARG A 45 -7.67 -11.39 -11.95
C ARG A 45 -7.88 -10.67 -10.61
N GLN A 46 -7.09 -10.99 -9.61
CA GLN A 46 -7.14 -10.30 -8.32
C GLN A 46 -6.71 -8.85 -8.47
N ALA A 47 -5.68 -8.57 -9.25
CA ALA A 47 -5.24 -7.21 -9.52
C ALA A 47 -6.32 -6.42 -10.25
N GLU A 48 -6.95 -7.01 -11.27
CA GLU A 48 -8.04 -6.37 -12.01
C GLU A 48 -9.23 -6.03 -11.11
N GLY A 49 -9.57 -6.91 -10.19
CA GLY A 49 -10.65 -6.67 -9.24
C GLY A 49 -10.32 -5.57 -8.24
N PHE A 50 -9.10 -5.57 -7.73
CA PHE A 50 -8.67 -4.54 -6.78
C PHE A 50 -8.63 -3.16 -7.43
N TYR A 51 -8.14 -3.06 -8.66
CA TYR A 51 -8.04 -1.81 -9.41
C TYR A 51 -9.21 -1.57 -10.37
N ALA A 52 -10.37 -2.18 -10.09
CA ALA A 52 -11.55 -2.10 -10.98
C ALA A 52 -11.97 -0.67 -11.29
N VAL A 53 -11.78 0.27 -10.37
CA VAL A 53 -12.08 1.69 -10.54
C VAL A 53 -11.27 2.31 -11.68
N HIS A 54 -10.14 1.71 -12.05
CA HIS A 54 -9.27 2.20 -13.12
C HIS A 54 -9.52 1.50 -14.46
N ARG A 55 -10.51 0.62 -14.59
CA ARG A 55 -10.84 -0.04 -15.85
C ARG A 55 -11.08 1.00 -16.94
N GLY A 56 -10.53 0.74 -18.13
CA GLY A 56 -10.64 1.67 -19.25
C GLY A 56 -9.59 2.76 -19.27
N ARG A 57 -8.79 2.90 -18.22
CA ARG A 57 -7.67 3.85 -18.21
C ARG A 57 -6.50 3.28 -18.99
N PRO A 58 -5.71 4.13 -19.68
CA PRO A 58 -4.56 3.64 -20.47
C PRO A 58 -3.54 2.84 -19.68
N PHE A 59 -3.37 3.12 -18.39
CA PHE A 59 -2.38 2.46 -17.54
C PHE A 59 -2.90 1.17 -16.88
N PHE A 60 -4.18 0.82 -17.07
CA PHE A 60 -4.80 -0.29 -16.33
C PHE A 60 -4.10 -1.63 -16.58
N ASP A 61 -3.87 -1.98 -17.84
CA ASP A 61 -3.23 -3.27 -18.18
C ASP A 61 -1.82 -3.37 -17.64
N GLU A 62 -1.05 -2.31 -17.79
CA GLU A 62 0.33 -2.26 -17.29
C GLU A 62 0.39 -2.35 -15.77
N LEU A 63 -0.53 -1.66 -15.08
CA LEU A 63 -0.64 -1.72 -13.63
C LEU A 63 -0.95 -3.14 -13.15
N CYS A 64 -1.94 -3.79 -13.76
CA CYS A 64 -2.33 -5.15 -13.37
C CYS A 64 -1.23 -6.16 -13.66
N GLU A 65 -0.52 -6.01 -14.76
CA GLU A 65 0.61 -6.86 -15.10
C GLU A 65 1.72 -6.68 -14.06
N PHE A 66 2.04 -5.45 -13.71
CA PHE A 66 3.05 -5.15 -12.69
C PHE A 66 2.66 -5.74 -11.34
N MET A 67 1.43 -5.51 -10.87
CA MET A 67 1.00 -5.97 -9.55
C MET A 67 0.91 -7.49 -9.45
N SER A 68 0.74 -8.21 -10.57
CA SER A 68 0.73 -9.67 -10.58
C SER A 68 2.09 -10.28 -10.93
N SER A 69 3.14 -9.46 -11.05
CA SER A 69 4.47 -9.92 -11.46
C SER A 69 5.32 -10.51 -10.34
N GLY A 70 4.91 -10.37 -9.10
CA GLY A 70 5.67 -10.87 -7.96
C GLY A 70 4.92 -10.67 -6.66
N PRO A 71 5.54 -11.05 -5.52
CA PRO A 71 4.91 -10.91 -4.22
C PRO A 71 4.62 -9.47 -3.85
N THR A 72 3.50 -9.28 -3.15
CA THR A 72 3.07 -8.01 -2.57
C THR A 72 2.76 -8.26 -1.11
N VAL A 73 3.10 -7.33 -0.24
CA VAL A 73 2.70 -7.41 1.16
C VAL A 73 1.49 -6.50 1.35
N VAL A 74 0.37 -7.08 1.77
CA VAL A 74 -0.85 -6.34 2.07
C VAL A 74 -0.95 -6.20 3.59
N GLN A 75 -1.31 -5.01 4.07
CA GLN A 75 -1.30 -4.68 5.49
C GLN A 75 -2.49 -3.80 5.87
N VAL A 76 -2.91 -3.92 7.14
CA VAL A 76 -3.81 -2.97 7.76
C VAL A 76 -3.01 -2.22 8.82
N LEU A 77 -2.98 -0.91 8.72
CA LEU A 77 -2.31 -0.02 9.67
C LEU A 77 -3.34 0.70 10.52
N GLU A 78 -3.07 0.82 11.81
CA GLU A 78 -3.99 1.47 12.76
C GLU A 78 -3.28 2.56 13.53
N GLY A 79 -3.95 3.68 13.74
CA GLY A 79 -3.42 4.78 14.53
C GLY A 79 -4.30 6.01 14.39
N GLU A 80 -3.90 7.09 15.04
CA GLU A 80 -4.59 8.37 14.90
C GLU A 80 -4.43 8.91 13.49
N ASN A 81 -5.54 9.24 12.84
CA ASN A 81 -5.54 9.76 11.47
C ASN A 81 -4.71 8.90 10.52
N ALA A 82 -4.86 7.57 10.62
CA ALA A 82 -3.99 6.62 9.92
C ALA A 82 -3.93 6.85 8.40
N ILE A 83 -5.05 7.22 7.78
CA ILE A 83 -5.10 7.46 6.33
C ILE A 83 -4.17 8.60 5.94
N ALA A 84 -4.35 9.77 6.56
CA ALA A 84 -3.52 10.94 6.27
C ALA A 84 -2.06 10.70 6.66
N ARG A 85 -1.85 10.09 7.83
CA ARG A 85 -0.52 9.79 8.34
C ARG A 85 0.26 8.87 7.40
N ASN A 86 -0.39 7.81 6.94
CA ASN A 86 0.23 6.88 6.00
C ASN A 86 0.62 7.58 4.70
N ARG A 87 -0.25 8.44 4.18
CA ARG A 87 0.05 9.17 2.95
C ARG A 87 1.23 10.13 3.11
N GLU A 88 1.37 10.75 4.27
CA GLU A 88 2.54 11.59 4.57
C GLU A 88 3.83 10.76 4.59
N ILE A 89 3.78 9.58 5.19
CA ILE A 89 4.94 8.69 5.26
C ILE A 89 5.32 8.16 3.89
N MET A 90 4.32 7.84 3.05
CA MET A 90 4.55 7.35 1.69
C MET A 90 5.19 8.41 0.79
N GLY A 91 4.76 9.64 0.90
CA GLY A 91 5.20 10.73 0.03
C GLY A 91 4.38 10.84 -1.24
N ALA A 92 4.71 11.82 -2.07
CA ALA A 92 4.02 12.07 -3.33
C ALA A 92 4.11 10.87 -4.27
N THR A 93 3.06 10.68 -5.08
CA THR A 93 2.96 9.55 -6.03
C THR A 93 4.17 9.50 -6.97
N ASN A 94 4.60 10.66 -7.47
CA ASN A 94 5.82 10.75 -8.25
C ASN A 94 7.00 10.92 -7.28
N PRO A 95 7.94 9.97 -7.22
CA PRO A 95 9.06 10.06 -6.28
C PRO A 95 9.94 11.30 -6.49
N ALA A 96 9.96 11.85 -7.69
CA ALA A 96 10.71 13.10 -7.96
C ALA A 96 10.15 14.28 -7.16
N ASN A 97 8.85 14.25 -6.82
CA ASN A 97 8.16 15.30 -6.08
C ASN A 97 7.99 14.97 -4.61
N ALA A 98 8.45 13.79 -4.17
CA ALA A 98 8.29 13.34 -2.79
C ALA A 98 9.28 14.07 -1.87
N ALA A 99 8.83 14.39 -0.66
CA ALA A 99 9.66 15.06 0.34
C ALA A 99 10.75 14.12 0.85
N GLU A 100 11.85 14.68 1.30
CA GLU A 100 12.92 13.92 1.91
C GLU A 100 12.42 13.12 3.11
N GLY A 101 12.92 11.89 3.26
CA GLY A 101 12.54 11.01 4.36
C GLY A 101 11.27 10.21 4.13
N THR A 102 10.57 10.41 3.01
CA THR A 102 9.39 9.61 2.68
C THR A 102 9.80 8.30 2.01
N ILE A 103 8.92 7.31 2.06
CA ILE A 103 9.18 5.99 1.45
C ILE A 103 9.48 6.13 -0.03
N ARG A 104 8.66 6.88 -0.75
CA ARG A 104 8.83 7.01 -2.20
C ARG A 104 10.11 7.77 -2.55
N LYS A 105 10.48 8.76 -1.78
CA LYS A 105 11.76 9.46 -2.00
C LYS A 105 12.95 8.54 -1.78
N LEU A 106 12.89 7.69 -0.75
CA LEU A 106 14.00 6.79 -0.42
C LEU A 106 14.11 5.58 -1.33
N PHE A 107 12.98 5.01 -1.74
CA PHE A 107 12.96 3.67 -2.35
C PHE A 107 12.31 3.58 -3.71
N ALA A 108 11.39 4.47 -4.08
CA ALA A 108 10.67 4.35 -5.33
C ALA A 108 11.56 4.60 -6.54
N LEU A 109 11.32 3.85 -7.61
CA LEU A 109 12.12 3.93 -8.82
C LEU A 109 11.50 4.87 -9.86
N SER A 110 10.17 4.94 -9.92
CA SER A 110 9.43 5.75 -10.87
C SER A 110 7.98 5.88 -10.42
N ILE A 111 7.15 6.61 -11.17
CA ILE A 111 5.72 6.71 -10.89
C ILE A 111 5.06 5.31 -10.94
N GLY A 112 5.43 4.50 -11.92
CA GLY A 112 4.87 3.15 -12.07
C GLY A 112 5.41 2.15 -11.06
N GLU A 113 6.64 2.35 -10.59
CA GLU A 113 7.28 1.50 -9.59
C GLU A 113 7.57 2.33 -8.35
N ASN A 114 6.49 2.73 -7.67
CA ASN A 114 6.57 3.68 -6.56
C ASN A 114 6.46 3.04 -5.17
N SER A 115 6.72 1.76 -5.09
CA SER A 115 6.98 0.95 -3.89
C SER A 115 5.78 0.67 -2.98
N VAL A 116 4.87 1.61 -2.78
CA VAL A 116 3.79 1.46 -1.80
C VAL A 116 2.46 1.99 -2.33
N HIS A 117 1.38 1.51 -1.72
CA HIS A 117 0.01 1.98 -1.93
C HIS A 117 -0.64 2.20 -0.57
N GLY A 118 -1.44 3.24 -0.46
CA GLY A 118 -2.26 3.50 0.73
C GLY A 118 -3.62 4.03 0.33
N SER A 119 -4.64 3.70 1.10
CA SER A 119 -5.99 4.20 0.87
C SER A 119 -6.02 5.72 1.02
N ASP A 120 -6.93 6.38 0.31
CA ASP A 120 -7.02 7.84 0.29
C ASP A 120 -8.23 8.40 1.05
N ALA A 121 -9.15 7.55 1.48
CA ALA A 121 -10.35 7.98 2.19
C ALA A 121 -10.89 6.83 3.05
N PRO A 122 -11.76 7.13 4.05
CA PRO A 122 -12.35 6.07 4.88
C PRO A 122 -13.12 5.02 4.07
N GLU A 123 -13.82 5.44 3.02
CA GLU A 123 -14.59 4.53 2.16
C GLU A 123 -13.69 3.58 1.40
N THR A 124 -12.61 4.09 0.81
CA THR A 124 -11.67 3.26 0.07
C THR A 124 -10.88 2.37 1.01
N ALA A 125 -10.53 2.86 2.20
CA ALA A 125 -9.85 2.04 3.20
C ALA A 125 -10.71 0.83 3.58
N ALA A 126 -12.00 1.03 3.85
CA ALA A 126 -12.89 -0.06 4.21
C ALA A 126 -13.01 -1.10 3.10
N GLU A 127 -13.16 -0.67 1.85
CA GLU A 127 -13.27 -1.56 0.69
C GLU A 127 -11.99 -2.33 0.44
N GLU A 128 -10.86 -1.65 0.49
CA GLU A 128 -9.55 -2.26 0.23
C GLU A 128 -9.16 -3.28 1.30
N ILE A 129 -9.45 -2.96 2.56
CA ILE A 129 -9.22 -3.90 3.66
C ILE A 129 -10.06 -5.16 3.45
N ARG A 130 -11.36 -5.03 3.14
CA ARG A 130 -12.24 -6.18 2.92
C ARG A 130 -11.82 -7.03 1.73
N TYR A 131 -11.18 -6.44 0.76
CA TYR A 131 -10.74 -7.18 -0.42
C TYR A 131 -9.70 -8.24 -0.06
N TRP A 132 -8.81 -7.93 0.89
CA TRP A 132 -7.68 -8.80 1.22
C TRP A 132 -7.78 -9.51 2.57
N PHE A 133 -8.57 -8.98 3.49
CA PHE A 133 -8.62 -9.51 4.86
C PHE A 133 -10.03 -9.83 5.31
N SER A 134 -10.18 -10.95 6.02
CA SER A 134 -11.38 -11.22 6.78
C SER A 134 -11.26 -10.51 8.14
N GLU A 135 -12.39 -10.35 8.81
CA GLU A 135 -12.45 -9.69 10.11
C GLU A 135 -11.56 -10.38 11.15
N THR A 136 -11.51 -11.71 11.10
CA THR A 136 -10.72 -12.51 12.04
C THR A 136 -9.22 -12.42 11.81
N GLU A 137 -8.79 -11.88 10.68
CA GLU A 137 -7.37 -11.70 10.37
C GLU A 137 -6.82 -10.37 10.89
N ILE A 138 -7.67 -9.49 11.37
CA ILE A 138 -7.27 -8.18 11.89
C ILE A 138 -7.24 -8.26 13.40
N VAL A 139 -6.04 -8.13 13.97
CA VAL A 139 -5.80 -8.37 15.39
C VAL A 139 -5.03 -7.17 15.95
N GLY A 140 -5.71 -6.37 16.69
CA GLY A 140 -5.11 -5.15 17.26
C GLY A 140 -5.37 -4.98 18.70
#